data_f6a8d3766334ba0f672a9b8bd69662c0
#
_entry.id   f6a8d3766334ba0f672a9b8bd69662c0
#
_cell.length_a   1.000
_cell.length_b   1.000
_cell.length_c   1.000
_cell.angle_alpha   90.00
_cell.angle_beta   90.00
_cell.angle_gamma   90.00
#
_symmetry.space_group_name_H-M   'P 1'
#
loop_
_entity.id
_entity.type
_entity.pdbx_description
1 polymer ?
#
loop_
_entity_poly.entity_id
_entity_poly.type
_entity_poly.pdbx_seq_one_letter_code
_entity_poly.pdbx_strand_id
1 'polypeptide(L)'
;MYKRQYLDVPKEWLGQPFIDEAEHLKEIRPEAYEHEYMGIANGNGGAVFEYVEVREITDEEIAQMDRIYQGVDWGWYPDKYAFTRTYYDVARETIYFIDEHCVNKRSNEQTADWIKKKGYNDYAIICDSAEPKSVEDYRNLGLVAQAAVKGPGSVEYGMKWLQRRKIVIDPRRTPYAYKEITTYEYDRDKDGNIISGYPDRDNHAIDSLRYAYNRVIMRRGENA
;
A
#
# COMPACT_ATOMS: atom_id res chain seq x y z
N MET A 1 21.09 -27.30 -4.29
CA MET A 1 19.68 -27.29 -3.90
C MET A 1 18.87 -27.06 -5.17
N TYR A 2 18.13 -28.05 -5.69
CA TYR A 2 17.31 -27.86 -6.90
C TYR A 2 16.11 -26.98 -6.56
N LYS A 3 16.06 -25.75 -7.06
CA LYS A 3 14.86 -24.92 -7.01
C LYS A 3 13.84 -25.52 -7.99
N ARG A 4 12.77 -26.13 -7.48
CA ARG A 4 11.63 -26.56 -8.29
C ARG A 4 10.82 -25.33 -8.66
N GLN A 5 10.70 -25.07 -9.96
CA GLN A 5 9.83 -24.02 -10.50
C GLN A 5 8.43 -24.61 -10.73
N TYR A 6 7.39 -23.78 -10.75
CA TYR A 6 6.04 -24.26 -11.05
C TYR A 6 5.95 -24.90 -12.45
N LEU A 7 6.83 -24.51 -13.37
CA LEU A 7 6.95 -25.11 -14.73
C LEU A 7 7.38 -26.58 -14.70
N ASP A 8 7.97 -27.05 -13.60
CA ASP A 8 8.38 -28.44 -13.38
C ASP A 8 7.22 -29.30 -12.83
N VAL A 9 6.06 -28.68 -12.56
CA VAL A 9 4.87 -29.33 -12.02
C VAL A 9 3.88 -29.59 -13.16
N PRO A 10 3.27 -30.79 -13.26
CA PRO A 10 2.22 -31.07 -14.23
C PRO A 10 1.09 -30.03 -14.15
N LYS A 11 0.66 -29.50 -15.30
CA LYS A 11 -0.37 -28.43 -15.36
C LYS A 11 -1.69 -28.84 -14.69
N GLU A 12 -2.01 -30.12 -14.73
CA GLU A 12 -3.21 -30.68 -14.13
C GLU A 12 -3.22 -30.55 -12.59
N TRP A 13 -2.06 -30.38 -11.98
CA TRP A 13 -1.91 -30.26 -10.51
C TRP A 13 -2.00 -28.79 -10.04
N LEU A 14 -1.76 -27.85 -10.94
CA LEU A 14 -1.74 -26.42 -10.61
C LEU A 14 -3.12 -25.79 -10.74
N GLY A 15 -3.95 -26.32 -11.63
CA GLY A 15 -5.24 -25.72 -11.97
C GLY A 15 -5.14 -24.51 -12.94
N GLN A 16 -6.16 -24.33 -13.76
CA GLN A 16 -6.16 -23.29 -14.79
C GLN A 16 -6.08 -21.87 -14.19
N PRO A 17 -6.78 -21.52 -13.09
CA PRO A 17 -6.70 -20.18 -12.51
C PRO A 17 -5.28 -19.78 -12.08
N PHE A 18 -4.49 -20.73 -11.56
CA PHE A 18 -3.10 -20.47 -11.19
C PHE A 18 -2.22 -20.18 -12.39
N ILE A 19 -2.44 -20.91 -13.49
CA ILE A 19 -1.69 -20.74 -14.74
C ILE A 19 -2.03 -19.39 -15.38
N ASP A 20 -3.31 -19.05 -15.43
CA ASP A 20 -3.79 -17.78 -15.99
C ASP A 20 -3.24 -16.57 -15.20
N GLU A 21 -3.19 -16.67 -13.88
CA GLU A 21 -2.60 -15.65 -13.01
C GLU A 21 -1.09 -15.50 -13.26
N ALA A 22 -0.37 -16.61 -13.40
CA ALA A 22 1.06 -16.60 -13.68
C ALA A 22 1.36 -15.98 -15.06
N GLU A 23 0.62 -16.36 -16.10
CA GLU A 23 0.78 -15.80 -17.45
C GLU A 23 0.41 -14.33 -17.48
N HIS A 24 -0.68 -13.94 -16.84
CA HIS A 24 -1.07 -12.54 -16.72
C HIS A 24 0.02 -11.72 -16.01
N LEU A 25 0.54 -12.21 -14.87
CA LEU A 25 1.62 -11.53 -14.16
C LEU A 25 2.90 -11.42 -15.02
N LYS A 26 3.19 -12.43 -15.82
CA LYS A 26 4.32 -12.41 -16.75
C LYS A 26 4.19 -11.33 -17.82
N GLU A 27 2.98 -11.06 -18.31
CA GLU A 27 2.72 -10.01 -19.30
C GLU A 27 2.80 -8.62 -18.72
N ILE A 28 2.18 -8.40 -17.53
CA ILE A 28 2.07 -7.06 -16.94
C ILE A 28 3.27 -6.69 -16.07
N ARG A 29 3.97 -7.68 -15.48
CA ARG A 29 5.10 -7.49 -14.58
C ARG A 29 6.09 -8.67 -14.63
N PRO A 30 6.96 -8.72 -15.65
CA PRO A 30 7.91 -9.82 -15.82
C PRO A 30 8.80 -10.07 -14.59
N GLU A 31 9.26 -9.00 -13.92
CA GLU A 31 10.11 -9.11 -12.73
C GLU A 31 9.37 -9.73 -11.53
N ALA A 32 8.09 -9.40 -11.36
CA ALA A 32 7.24 -10.03 -10.35
C ALA A 32 7.03 -11.52 -10.62
N TYR A 33 6.79 -11.87 -11.89
CA TYR A 33 6.68 -13.25 -12.33
C TYR A 33 7.97 -14.03 -12.06
N GLU A 34 9.14 -13.46 -12.38
CA GLU A 34 10.42 -14.07 -12.10
C GLU A 34 10.63 -14.34 -10.60
N HIS A 35 10.24 -13.39 -9.75
CA HIS A 35 10.33 -13.54 -8.30
C HIS A 35 9.33 -14.56 -7.74
N GLU A 36 8.03 -14.40 -8.06
CA GLU A 36 6.96 -15.19 -7.43
C GLU A 36 6.87 -16.62 -7.99
N TYR A 37 7.04 -16.77 -9.29
CA TYR A 37 6.83 -18.06 -9.99
C TYR A 37 8.13 -18.78 -10.36
N MET A 38 9.19 -18.03 -10.66
CA MET A 38 10.47 -18.60 -11.04
C MET A 38 11.46 -18.66 -9.87
N GLY A 39 11.13 -18.04 -8.72
CA GLY A 39 11.99 -18.02 -7.53
C GLY A 39 13.32 -17.31 -7.74
N ILE A 40 13.38 -16.37 -8.69
CA ILE A 40 14.55 -15.54 -8.93
C ILE A 40 14.51 -14.40 -7.92
N ALA A 41 15.54 -14.30 -7.07
CA ALA A 41 15.65 -13.21 -6.10
C ALA A 41 16.09 -11.94 -6.85
N ASN A 42 15.17 -11.04 -7.09
CA ASN A 42 15.42 -9.71 -7.63
C ASN A 42 15.58 -8.74 -6.46
N GLY A 43 16.81 -8.32 -6.12
CA GLY A 43 17.08 -7.35 -5.06
C GLY A 43 17.90 -7.87 -3.88
N ASN A 44 18.22 -7.01 -2.93
CA ASN A 44 19.05 -7.31 -1.74
C ASN A 44 18.34 -8.21 -0.70
N GLY A 45 17.14 -8.73 -1.00
CA GLY A 45 16.39 -9.67 -0.16
C GLY A 45 15.92 -9.10 1.19
N GLY A 46 15.95 -7.77 1.37
CA GLY A 46 15.58 -7.10 2.60
C GLY A 46 14.41 -6.12 2.45
N ALA A 47 14.23 -5.55 1.27
CA ALA A 47 13.16 -4.59 1.01
C ALA A 47 11.79 -5.27 1.06
N VAL A 48 10.84 -4.61 1.73
CA VAL A 48 9.44 -5.08 1.77
C VAL A 48 8.72 -4.80 0.46
N PHE A 49 9.01 -3.66 -0.17
CA PHE A 49 8.43 -3.28 -1.46
C PHE A 49 9.50 -3.34 -2.55
N GLU A 50 9.42 -4.32 -3.41
CA GLU A 50 10.40 -4.56 -4.49
C GLU A 50 9.99 -3.91 -5.82
N TYR A 51 8.68 -3.69 -6.04
CA TYR A 51 8.15 -3.16 -7.29
C TYR A 51 7.86 -1.66 -7.19
N VAL A 52 8.92 -0.86 -7.03
CA VAL A 52 8.81 0.60 -6.88
C VAL A 52 9.42 1.31 -8.07
N GLU A 53 8.61 2.06 -8.80
CA GLU A 53 9.06 2.95 -9.86
C GLU A 53 9.09 4.39 -9.35
N VAL A 54 10.28 4.97 -9.32
CA VAL A 54 10.49 6.37 -8.90
C VAL A 54 10.55 7.24 -10.13
N ARG A 55 9.52 8.07 -10.34
CA ARG A 55 9.45 9.02 -11.47
C ARG A 55 8.57 10.21 -11.18
N GLU A 56 8.66 11.22 -12.01
CA GLU A 56 7.71 12.32 -12.01
C GLU A 56 6.30 11.83 -12.39
N ILE A 57 5.30 12.32 -11.67
CA ILE A 57 3.87 12.15 -12.00
C ILE A 57 3.33 13.53 -12.33
N THR A 58 2.95 13.77 -13.60
CA THR A 58 2.52 15.10 -14.04
C THR A 58 1.07 15.41 -13.64
N ASP A 59 0.71 16.69 -13.64
CA ASP A 59 -0.67 17.11 -13.33
C ASP A 59 -1.65 16.64 -14.40
N GLU A 60 -1.22 16.55 -15.66
CA GLU A 60 -2.01 16.01 -16.76
C GLU A 60 -2.29 14.52 -16.58
N GLU A 61 -1.31 13.77 -16.07
CA GLU A 61 -1.48 12.35 -15.73
C GLU A 61 -2.48 12.19 -14.58
N ILE A 62 -2.34 13.00 -13.52
CA ILE A 62 -3.26 12.98 -12.37
C ILE A 62 -4.69 13.34 -12.80
N ALA A 63 -4.88 14.27 -13.71
CA ALA A 63 -6.20 14.67 -14.19
C ALA A 63 -6.98 13.53 -14.89
N GLN A 64 -6.31 12.48 -15.32
CA GLN A 64 -6.93 11.28 -15.93
C GLN A 64 -7.25 10.19 -14.90
N MET A 65 -6.85 10.37 -13.63
CA MET A 65 -7.01 9.37 -12.58
C MET A 65 -8.41 9.45 -11.96
N ASP A 66 -9.22 8.42 -12.15
CA ASP A 66 -10.63 8.37 -11.74
C ASP A 66 -10.90 7.56 -10.46
N ARG A 67 -9.98 6.66 -10.07
CA ARG A 67 -10.12 5.75 -8.92
C ARG A 67 -9.21 6.15 -7.78
N ILE A 68 -9.64 7.17 -7.05
CA ILE A 68 -8.89 7.75 -5.95
C ILE A 68 -9.18 7.01 -4.64
N TYR A 69 -8.11 6.70 -3.93
CA TYR A 69 -8.14 6.08 -2.60
C TYR A 69 -7.39 6.97 -1.62
N GLN A 70 -7.98 7.15 -0.44
CA GLN A 70 -7.43 8.00 0.60
C GLN A 70 -7.41 7.24 1.92
N GLY A 71 -6.31 7.33 2.64
CA GLY A 71 -6.15 6.72 3.95
C GLY A 71 -5.63 7.69 4.99
N VAL A 72 -5.87 7.36 6.26
CA VAL A 72 -5.32 8.08 7.41
C VAL A 72 -4.82 7.09 8.42
N ASP A 73 -3.57 7.29 8.82
CA ASP A 73 -2.96 6.74 10.02
C ASP A 73 -2.84 7.86 11.07
N TRP A 74 -3.42 7.64 12.26
CA TRP A 74 -3.44 8.65 13.29
C TRP A 74 -2.12 8.67 14.03
N GLY A 75 -1.63 9.86 14.34
CA GLY A 75 -0.46 10.07 15.17
C GLY A 75 -0.37 11.50 15.70
N TRP A 76 0.38 11.68 16.77
CA TRP A 76 0.59 12.98 17.38
C TRP A 76 2.08 13.31 17.54
N TYR A 77 2.76 12.67 18.48
CA TYR A 77 4.20 12.77 18.72
C TYR A 77 4.61 11.68 19.72
N PRO A 78 5.66 10.91 19.49
CA PRO A 78 6.61 11.01 18.38
C PRO A 78 6.09 10.54 17.03
N ASP A 79 4.99 9.77 17.01
CA ASP A 79 4.40 9.26 15.79
C ASP A 79 3.75 10.38 14.97
N LYS A 80 3.73 10.20 13.67
CA LYS A 80 3.16 11.18 12.75
C LYS A 80 1.72 10.81 12.40
N TYR A 81 0.88 11.85 12.31
CA TYR A 81 -0.29 11.74 11.49
C TYR A 81 0.15 11.59 10.02
N ALA A 82 -0.40 10.61 9.33
CA ALA A 82 -0.16 10.41 7.90
C ALA A 82 -1.48 10.28 7.13
N PHE A 83 -1.67 11.15 6.15
CA PHE A 83 -2.70 11.07 5.13
C PHE A 83 -2.02 10.76 3.80
N THR A 84 -2.55 9.79 3.06
CA THR A 84 -2.11 9.47 1.70
C THR A 84 -3.27 9.53 0.72
N ARG A 85 -3.02 10.09 -0.46
CA ARG A 85 -3.93 10.12 -1.60
C ARG A 85 -3.29 9.40 -2.77
N THR A 86 -3.97 8.39 -3.29
CA THR A 86 -3.43 7.50 -4.32
C THR A 86 -4.47 7.20 -5.39
N TYR A 87 -4.00 6.79 -6.56
CA TYR A 87 -4.80 6.21 -7.64
C TYR A 87 -4.46 4.73 -7.82
N TYR A 88 -5.43 3.92 -8.17
CA TYR A 88 -5.22 2.51 -8.46
C TYR A 88 -5.64 2.16 -9.88
N ASP A 89 -4.67 1.88 -10.74
CA ASP A 89 -4.88 1.24 -12.03
C ASP A 89 -5.07 -0.26 -11.82
N VAL A 90 -6.33 -0.69 -11.85
CA VAL A 90 -6.70 -2.09 -11.61
C VAL A 90 -6.19 -3.01 -12.72
N ALA A 91 -6.15 -2.52 -13.96
CA ALA A 91 -5.74 -3.32 -15.11
C ALA A 91 -4.24 -3.63 -15.08
N ARG A 92 -3.43 -2.67 -14.59
CA ARG A 92 -1.97 -2.82 -14.46
C ARG A 92 -1.54 -3.16 -13.04
N GLU A 93 -2.47 -3.36 -12.12
CA GLU A 93 -2.22 -3.59 -10.70
C GLU A 93 -1.21 -2.58 -10.10
N THR A 94 -1.32 -1.31 -10.48
CA THR A 94 -0.36 -0.26 -10.17
C THR A 94 -1.00 0.81 -9.30
N ILE A 95 -0.32 1.15 -8.20
CA ILE A 95 -0.70 2.23 -7.27
C ILE A 95 0.19 3.44 -7.56
N TYR A 96 -0.43 4.61 -7.73
CA TYR A 96 0.27 5.88 -7.92
C TYR A 96 0.05 6.77 -6.70
N PHE A 97 1.12 7.24 -6.08
CA PHE A 97 1.04 8.23 -5.02
C PHE A 97 0.85 9.63 -5.61
N ILE A 98 -0.26 10.28 -5.28
CA ILE A 98 -0.64 11.60 -5.82
C ILE A 98 -0.25 12.73 -4.88
N ASP A 99 -0.60 12.60 -3.60
CA ASP A 99 -0.35 13.62 -2.58
C ASP A 99 -0.30 12.98 -1.19
N GLU A 100 0.30 13.68 -0.23
CA GLU A 100 0.41 13.25 1.16
C GLU A 100 0.36 14.43 2.14
N HIS A 101 0.02 14.13 3.37
CA HIS A 101 0.15 15.05 4.49
C HIS A 101 0.64 14.32 5.73
N CYS A 102 1.94 14.37 5.97
CA CYS A 102 2.59 13.68 7.08
C CYS A 102 3.15 14.72 8.06
N VAL A 103 2.51 14.85 9.24
CA VAL A 103 2.77 15.93 10.18
C VAL A 103 2.69 15.46 11.63
N ASN A 104 3.34 16.22 12.52
CA ASN A 104 3.24 16.02 13.97
C ASN A 104 2.47 17.18 14.63
N LYS A 105 1.86 16.91 15.78
CA LYS A 105 1.23 17.91 16.65
C LYS A 105 0.20 18.78 15.92
N ARG A 106 -0.63 18.16 15.10
CA ARG A 106 -1.77 18.80 14.44
C ARG A 106 -3.08 18.21 14.95
N SER A 107 -4.03 19.08 15.29
CA SER A 107 -5.38 18.63 15.68
C SER A 107 -6.15 18.08 14.48
N ASN A 108 -7.20 17.30 14.76
CA ASN A 108 -8.10 16.79 13.72
C ASN A 108 -8.72 17.90 12.88
N GLU A 109 -9.01 19.08 13.47
CA GLU A 109 -9.49 20.26 12.74
C GLU A 109 -8.45 20.76 11.74
N GLN A 110 -7.17 20.87 12.16
CA GLN A 110 -6.10 21.37 11.30
C GLN A 110 -5.82 20.44 10.11
N THR A 111 -5.85 19.13 10.34
CA THR A 111 -5.64 18.13 9.28
C THR A 111 -6.86 18.04 8.34
N ALA A 112 -8.07 18.13 8.88
CA ALA A 112 -9.30 18.20 8.12
C ALA A 112 -9.37 19.47 7.25
N ASP A 113 -8.95 20.60 7.78
CA ASP A 113 -8.88 21.87 7.02
C ASP A 113 -7.89 21.79 5.87
N TRP A 114 -6.75 21.12 6.06
CA TRP A 114 -5.80 20.88 4.98
C TRP A 114 -6.43 20.04 3.86
N ILE A 115 -7.12 18.95 4.20
CA ILE A 115 -7.81 18.08 3.24
C ILE A 115 -8.86 18.87 2.44
N LYS A 116 -9.66 19.69 3.14
CA LYS A 116 -10.69 20.53 2.49
C LYS A 116 -10.08 21.60 1.59
N LYS A 117 -9.01 22.26 2.00
CA LYS A 117 -8.30 23.26 1.19
C LYS A 117 -7.71 22.67 -0.09
N LYS A 118 -7.35 21.41 -0.08
CA LYS A 118 -6.90 20.66 -1.26
C LYS A 118 -8.06 20.17 -2.15
N GLY A 119 -9.31 20.28 -1.72
CA GLY A 119 -10.48 19.76 -2.44
C GLY A 119 -10.56 18.22 -2.41
N TYR A 120 -10.05 17.57 -1.35
CA TYR A 120 -10.00 16.11 -1.23
C TYR A 120 -11.16 15.53 -0.42
N ASN A 121 -12.08 16.36 0.01
CA ASN A 121 -13.24 15.99 0.83
C ASN A 121 -14.34 15.23 0.08
N ASP A 122 -14.30 15.16 -1.26
CA ASP A 122 -15.31 14.48 -2.08
C ASP A 122 -15.11 12.97 -2.16
N TYR A 123 -13.98 12.47 -1.69
CA TYR A 123 -13.66 11.05 -1.68
C TYR A 123 -13.67 10.49 -0.26
N ALA A 124 -14.07 9.22 -0.14
CA ALA A 124 -14.01 8.52 1.14
C ALA A 124 -12.56 8.45 1.65
N ILE A 125 -12.38 8.71 2.94
CA ILE A 125 -11.12 8.60 3.65
C ILE A 125 -11.23 7.41 4.61
N ILE A 126 -10.45 6.38 4.41
CA ILE A 126 -10.44 5.22 5.29
C ILE A 126 -9.40 5.45 6.38
N CYS A 127 -9.87 5.60 7.60
CA CYS A 127 -9.03 5.95 8.75
C CYS A 127 -8.73 4.73 9.61
N ASP A 128 -7.60 4.72 10.28
CA ASP A 128 -7.37 3.76 11.34
C ASP A 128 -8.54 3.75 12.34
N SER A 129 -9.04 2.56 12.64
CA SER A 129 -10.16 2.35 13.56
C SER A 129 -9.77 2.29 15.03
N ALA A 130 -8.46 2.38 15.36
CA ALA A 130 -8.00 2.43 16.75
C ALA A 130 -8.44 3.72 17.46
N GLU A 131 -8.70 4.79 16.71
CA GLU A 131 -9.18 6.07 17.23
C GLU A 131 -10.61 6.42 16.72
N PRO A 132 -11.66 5.77 17.21
CA PRO A 132 -13.03 6.01 16.72
C PRO A 132 -13.49 7.44 16.93
N LYS A 133 -12.98 8.13 17.96
CA LYS A 133 -13.28 9.54 18.23
C LYS A 133 -12.72 10.44 17.11
N SER A 134 -11.50 10.21 16.66
CA SER A 134 -10.89 10.97 15.57
C SER A 134 -11.62 10.75 14.24
N VAL A 135 -12.12 9.53 13.99
CA VAL A 135 -12.99 9.25 12.83
C VAL A 135 -14.28 10.06 12.91
N GLU A 136 -14.92 10.14 14.08
CA GLU A 136 -16.15 10.92 14.27
C GLU A 136 -15.89 12.43 14.17
N ASP A 137 -14.77 12.93 14.71
CA ASP A 137 -14.37 14.32 14.52
C ASP A 137 -14.29 14.69 13.05
N TYR A 138 -13.68 13.82 12.20
CA TYR A 138 -13.59 14.06 10.76
C TYR A 138 -14.97 14.13 10.08
N ARG A 139 -15.91 13.27 10.47
CA ARG A 139 -17.30 13.32 10.00
C ARG A 139 -17.98 14.62 10.37
N ASN A 140 -17.84 15.05 11.63
CA ASN A 140 -18.40 16.29 12.14
C ASN A 140 -17.78 17.51 11.45
N LEU A 141 -16.53 17.42 10.99
CA LEU A 141 -15.83 18.42 10.21
C LEU A 141 -16.18 18.36 8.70
N GLY A 142 -17.10 17.51 8.27
CA GLY A 142 -17.61 17.44 6.91
C GLY A 142 -16.78 16.60 5.95
N LEU A 143 -15.94 15.69 6.46
CA LEU A 143 -15.20 14.72 5.64
C LEU A 143 -15.97 13.39 5.53
N VAL A 144 -15.81 12.69 4.42
CA VAL A 144 -16.39 11.35 4.22
C VAL A 144 -15.50 10.28 4.89
N ALA A 145 -15.34 10.37 6.22
CA ALA A 145 -14.46 9.50 6.98
C ALA A 145 -15.12 8.17 7.35
N GLN A 146 -14.38 7.09 7.23
CA GLN A 146 -14.83 5.73 7.50
C GLN A 146 -13.73 4.97 8.24
N ALA A 147 -14.10 4.23 9.29
CA ALA A 147 -13.16 3.39 10.00
C ALA A 147 -12.74 2.19 9.13
N ALA A 148 -11.46 1.85 9.16
CA ALA A 148 -10.95 0.63 8.57
C ALA A 148 -11.50 -0.59 9.32
N VAL A 149 -11.81 -1.65 8.58
CA VAL A 149 -12.19 -2.93 9.18
C VAL A 149 -10.91 -3.68 9.53
N LYS A 150 -10.74 -4.00 10.80
CA LYS A 150 -9.59 -4.77 11.31
C LYS A 150 -10.05 -6.14 11.77
N GLY A 151 -9.20 -7.14 11.55
CA GLY A 151 -9.41 -8.50 12.02
C GLY A 151 -8.07 -9.22 12.21
N PRO A 152 -8.06 -10.44 12.77
CA PRO A 152 -6.84 -11.22 12.90
C PRO A 152 -6.11 -11.36 11.56
N GLY A 153 -4.81 -11.08 11.51
CA GLY A 153 -4.01 -11.17 10.29
C GLY A 153 -4.22 -10.04 9.28
N SER A 154 -5.06 -9.03 9.57
CA SER A 154 -5.36 -7.95 8.61
C SER A 154 -4.13 -7.14 8.19
N VAL A 155 -3.14 -6.99 9.07
CA VAL A 155 -1.87 -6.32 8.74
C VAL A 155 -1.10 -7.14 7.72
N GLU A 156 -0.85 -8.42 8.02
CA GLU A 156 -0.11 -9.31 7.15
C GLU A 156 -0.77 -9.46 5.77
N TYR A 157 -2.08 -9.65 5.75
CA TYR A 157 -2.84 -9.77 4.51
C TYR A 157 -2.79 -8.47 3.69
N GLY A 158 -2.96 -7.34 4.36
CA GLY A 158 -2.87 -6.02 3.72
C GLY A 158 -1.49 -5.74 3.14
N MET A 159 -0.43 -6.04 3.89
CA MET A 159 0.95 -5.86 3.42
C MET A 159 1.27 -6.78 2.24
N LYS A 160 0.91 -8.06 2.29
CA LYS A 160 1.06 -8.99 1.17
C LYS A 160 0.30 -8.52 -0.08
N TRP A 161 -0.89 -7.93 0.11
CA TRP A 161 -1.64 -7.35 -0.99
C TRP A 161 -0.90 -6.17 -1.62
N LEU A 162 -0.34 -5.25 -0.83
CA LEU A 162 0.44 -4.10 -1.31
C LEU A 162 1.73 -4.53 -2.02
N GLN A 163 2.46 -5.49 -1.46
CA GLN A 163 3.70 -6.02 -2.02
C GLN A 163 3.55 -6.57 -3.45
N ARG A 164 2.38 -7.12 -3.76
CA ARG A 164 2.06 -7.63 -5.09
C ARG A 164 1.74 -6.54 -6.11
N ARG A 165 1.72 -5.25 -5.74
CA ARG A 165 1.41 -4.13 -6.62
C ARG A 165 2.66 -3.36 -6.97
N LYS A 166 2.68 -2.89 -8.21
CA LYS A 166 3.64 -1.89 -8.60
C LYS A 166 3.27 -0.58 -7.91
N ILE A 167 4.25 0.10 -7.32
CA ILE A 167 4.08 1.42 -6.73
C ILE A 167 4.84 2.43 -7.58
N VAL A 168 4.14 3.44 -8.07
CA VAL A 168 4.73 4.59 -8.77
C VAL A 168 4.70 5.79 -7.82
N ILE A 169 5.86 6.39 -7.58
CA ILE A 169 6.01 7.44 -6.59
C ILE A 169 6.90 8.57 -7.11
N ASP A 170 6.45 9.82 -6.90
CA ASP A 170 7.21 11.04 -7.18
C ASP A 170 7.72 11.65 -5.88
N PRO A 171 9.04 11.65 -5.63
CA PRO A 171 9.61 12.20 -4.39
C PRO A 171 9.33 13.68 -4.15
N ARG A 172 8.96 14.43 -5.20
CA ARG A 172 8.62 15.86 -5.08
C ARG A 172 7.19 16.06 -4.58
N ARG A 173 6.28 15.12 -4.90
CA ARG A 173 4.88 15.15 -4.47
C ARG A 173 4.68 14.51 -3.11
N THR A 174 5.35 13.37 -2.89
CA THR A 174 5.17 12.54 -1.71
C THR A 174 6.52 12.11 -1.13
N PRO A 175 7.34 13.09 -0.63
CA PRO A 175 8.69 12.83 -0.15
C PRO A 175 8.73 11.91 1.07
N TYR A 176 7.71 11.95 1.93
CA TYR A 176 7.66 11.14 3.13
C TYR A 176 7.31 9.67 2.80
N ALA A 177 6.26 9.44 2.04
CA ALA A 177 5.90 8.10 1.55
C ALA A 177 7.03 7.51 0.68
N TYR A 178 7.67 8.33 -0.16
CA TYR A 178 8.84 7.89 -0.93
C TYR A 178 9.93 7.34 -0.01
N LYS A 179 10.29 8.07 1.05
CA LYS A 179 11.30 7.62 1.99
C LYS A 179 10.88 6.30 2.64
N GLU A 180 9.66 6.21 3.20
CA GLU A 180 9.20 4.99 3.86
C GLU A 180 9.18 3.81 2.88
N ILE A 181 8.51 3.93 1.74
CA ILE A 181 8.37 2.84 0.75
C ILE A 181 9.72 2.30 0.27
N THR A 182 10.70 3.20 0.04
CA THR A 182 12.00 2.79 -0.52
C THR A 182 13.01 2.29 0.52
N THR A 183 12.78 2.58 1.81
CA THR A 183 13.69 2.18 2.89
C THR A 183 13.07 1.18 3.87
N TYR A 184 11.82 0.75 3.64
CA TYR A 184 11.15 -0.20 4.52
C TYR A 184 11.66 -1.60 4.27
N GLU A 185 12.41 -2.14 5.23
CA GLU A 185 13.08 -3.43 5.15
C GLU A 185 12.63 -4.35 6.29
N TYR A 186 12.64 -5.64 6.02
CA TYR A 186 12.43 -6.65 7.06
C TYR A 186 13.51 -6.57 8.13
N ASP A 187 13.13 -6.81 9.38
CA ASP A 187 14.09 -6.99 10.45
C ASP A 187 14.93 -8.26 10.26
N ARG A 188 16.16 -8.23 10.74
CA ARG A 188 17.08 -9.38 10.71
C ARG A 188 17.49 -9.77 12.11
N ASP A 189 17.69 -11.07 12.30
CA ASP A 189 18.30 -11.61 13.51
C ASP A 189 19.83 -11.35 13.55
N LYS A 190 20.48 -11.81 14.62
CA LYS A 190 21.92 -11.66 14.81
C LYS A 190 22.76 -12.38 13.75
N ASP A 191 22.17 -13.37 13.10
CA ASP A 191 22.81 -14.19 12.06
C ASP A 191 22.51 -13.67 10.65
N GLY A 192 21.74 -12.55 10.56
CA GLY A 192 21.38 -11.89 9.29
C GLY A 192 20.15 -12.47 8.59
N ASN A 193 19.45 -13.44 9.22
CA ASN A 193 18.23 -14.00 8.66
C ASN A 193 17.04 -13.04 8.86
N ILE A 194 16.12 -13.02 7.91
CA ILE A 194 14.91 -12.21 7.99
C ILE A 194 14.01 -12.75 9.12
N ILE A 195 13.61 -11.86 10.01
CA ILE A 195 12.60 -12.12 11.04
C ILE A 195 11.23 -12.04 10.40
N SER A 196 10.36 -13.00 10.70
CA SER A 196 8.98 -13.00 10.20
C SER A 196 8.18 -11.82 10.75
N GLY A 197 7.36 -11.21 9.89
CA GLY A 197 6.54 -10.05 10.22
C GLY A 197 7.07 -8.76 9.62
N TYR A 198 6.36 -7.67 9.84
CA TYR A 198 6.72 -6.34 9.34
C TYR A 198 7.15 -5.46 10.50
N PRO A 199 8.23 -4.68 10.37
CA PRO A 199 8.65 -3.75 11.42
C PRO A 199 7.55 -2.75 11.76
N ASP A 200 7.37 -2.49 13.06
CA ASP A 200 6.42 -1.48 13.55
C ASP A 200 7.16 -0.15 13.83
N ARG A 201 7.77 0.39 12.77
CA ARG A 201 8.47 1.68 12.79
C ARG A 201 8.58 2.24 11.39
N ASP A 202 8.61 3.55 11.29
CA ASP A 202 8.76 4.28 10.01
C ASP A 202 7.78 3.77 8.92
N ASN A 203 6.51 3.55 9.31
CA ASN A 203 5.49 2.91 8.48
C ASN A 203 4.17 3.68 8.41
N HIS A 204 4.14 4.95 8.83
CA HIS A 204 2.89 5.72 8.91
C HIS A 204 2.22 5.97 7.55
N ALA A 205 3.00 6.32 6.52
CA ALA A 205 2.46 6.45 5.17
C ALA A 205 2.09 5.08 4.58
N ILE A 206 2.82 4.01 4.93
CA ILE A 206 2.52 2.63 4.55
C ILE A 206 1.20 2.18 5.18
N ASP A 207 1.00 2.45 6.47
CA ASP A 207 -0.24 2.09 7.16
C ASP A 207 -1.42 2.92 6.67
N SER A 208 -1.24 4.22 6.43
CA SER A 208 -2.23 5.06 5.77
C SER A 208 -2.61 4.49 4.39
N LEU A 209 -1.63 4.06 3.58
CA LEU A 209 -1.86 3.39 2.30
C LEU A 209 -2.65 2.08 2.49
N ARG A 210 -2.28 1.25 3.44
CA ARG A 210 -2.96 0.00 3.76
C ARG A 210 -4.42 0.23 4.16
N TYR A 211 -4.70 1.28 4.94
CA TYR A 211 -6.07 1.67 5.26
C TYR A 211 -6.83 2.15 4.04
N ALA A 212 -6.23 2.97 3.17
CA ALA A 212 -6.86 3.43 1.93
C ALA A 212 -7.43 2.27 1.09
N TYR A 213 -6.71 1.14 1.05
CA TYR A 213 -7.11 -0.05 0.29
C TYR A 213 -7.87 -1.10 1.09
N ASN A 214 -8.15 -0.88 2.36
CA ASN A 214 -8.77 -1.86 3.26
C ASN A 214 -9.99 -2.57 2.66
N ARG A 215 -10.89 -1.81 2.04
CA ARG A 215 -12.10 -2.37 1.42
C ARG A 215 -11.85 -3.12 0.11
N VAL A 216 -10.83 -2.72 -0.65
CA VAL A 216 -10.43 -3.43 -1.87
C VAL A 216 -9.83 -4.78 -1.52
N ILE A 217 -9.00 -4.79 -0.47
CA ILE A 217 -8.33 -5.97 0.06
C ILE A 217 -9.38 -6.98 0.56
N MET A 218 -10.37 -6.54 1.35
CA MET A 218 -11.39 -7.42 1.92
C MET A 218 -12.32 -8.03 0.87
N ARG A 219 -12.76 -7.25 -0.13
CA ARG A 219 -13.65 -7.77 -1.19
C ARG A 219 -13.05 -8.92 -1.99
N ARG A 220 -11.72 -8.98 -2.10
CA ARG A 220 -11.01 -10.10 -2.77
C ARG A 220 -10.83 -11.30 -1.84
N GLY A 221 -10.80 -11.11 -0.53
CA GLY A 221 -10.70 -12.18 0.46
C GLY A 221 -12.00 -12.95 0.70
N GLU A 222 -13.16 -12.35 0.40
CA GLU A 222 -14.47 -13.01 0.50
C GLU A 222 -14.76 -13.95 -0.68
N ASN A 223 -13.96 -13.90 -1.74
CA ASN A 223 -14.10 -14.70 -2.97
C ASN A 223 -12.93 -15.68 -3.17
N ALA A 224 -12.11 -15.93 -2.13
CA ALA A 224 -10.98 -16.86 -2.18
C ALA A 224 -11.25 -18.15 -1.41
#